data_096df007472f9b1750d9a32065440617
#
_entry.id   096df007472f9b1750d9a32065440617
#
_cell.length_a   1.000
_cell.length_b   1.000
_cell.length_c   1.000
_cell.angle_alpha   90.00
_cell.angle_beta   90.00
_cell.angle_gamma   90.00
#
_symmetry.space_group_name_H-M   'P 1'
#
loop_
_entity.id
_entity.type
_entity.pdbx_description
1 polymer ?
#
loop_
_entity_poly.entity_id
_entity_poly.type
_entity_poly.pdbx_seq_one_letter_code
_entity_poly.pdbx_strand_id
1 'polypeptide(L)' 'MNNRIKEFRAKYDLTQNDLAKMVNVRRETIVFLEKGKYNPSLKLAYDVSRALKSKIEEVFIFDEIQKTPAYILKQGI' A
#
# COMPACT_ATOMS: atom_id res chain seq x y z
N MET A 1 -1.04 7.60 -4.57
CA MET A 1 -1.74 7.12 -3.35
C MET A 1 -0.82 7.21 -2.16
N ASN A 2 -1.27 7.85 -1.11
CA ASN A 2 -0.48 7.93 0.12
C ASN A 2 -0.39 6.58 0.80
N ASN A 3 0.75 6.34 1.45
CA ASN A 3 0.97 5.05 2.10
C ASN A 3 1.96 5.19 3.25
N ARG A 4 2.08 4.12 4.01
CA ARG A 4 2.98 4.04 5.15
C ARG A 4 4.02 2.94 4.96
N ILE A 5 4.36 2.64 3.72
CA ILE A 5 5.31 1.56 3.40
C ILE A 5 6.66 1.81 4.09
N LYS A 6 7.20 3.01 3.95
CA LYS A 6 8.50 3.34 4.53
C LYS A 6 8.48 3.18 6.06
N GLU A 7 7.41 3.61 6.69
CA GLU A 7 7.24 3.50 8.13
C GLU A 7 7.24 2.03 8.56
N PHE A 8 6.46 1.19 7.89
CA PHE A 8 6.40 -0.24 8.22
C PHE A 8 7.68 -0.96 7.88
N ARG A 9 8.37 -0.56 6.79
CA ARG A 9 9.69 -1.12 6.49
C ARG A 9 10.65 -0.87 7.65
N ALA A 10 10.68 0.37 8.14
CA ALA A 10 11.56 0.73 9.25
C ALA A 10 11.24 -0.10 10.49
N LYS A 11 9.96 -0.34 10.74
CA LYS A 11 9.52 -1.15 11.87
C LYS A 11 10.09 -2.56 11.83
N TYR A 12 10.20 -3.13 10.64
CA TYR A 12 10.69 -4.50 10.46
C TYR A 12 12.12 -4.56 9.92
N ASP A 13 12.80 -3.41 9.93
CA ASP A 13 14.20 -3.31 9.52
C ASP A 13 14.45 -3.82 8.10
N LEU A 14 13.54 -3.46 7.19
CA LEU A 14 13.61 -3.85 5.79
C LEU A 14 14.05 -2.69 4.92
N THR A 15 14.99 -2.95 4.00
CA THR A 15 15.35 -1.99 2.97
C THR A 15 14.30 -2.02 1.85
N GLN A 16 14.32 -1.03 0.98
CA GLN A 16 13.48 -1.06 -0.22
C GLN A 16 13.76 -2.31 -1.06
N ASN A 17 15.04 -2.67 -1.17
CA ASN A 17 15.43 -3.85 -1.93
C ASN A 17 14.93 -5.13 -1.29
N ASP A 18 14.99 -5.21 0.05
CA ASP A 18 14.46 -6.36 0.77
C ASP A 18 12.97 -6.56 0.47
N LEU A 19 12.21 -5.49 0.58
CA LEU A 19 10.77 -5.56 0.32
C LEU A 19 10.50 -5.92 -1.13
N ALA A 20 11.25 -5.33 -2.06
CA ALA A 20 11.08 -5.62 -3.49
C ALA A 20 11.27 -7.11 -3.76
N LYS A 21 12.30 -7.72 -3.17
CA LYS A 21 12.55 -9.15 -3.34
C LYS A 21 11.40 -9.97 -2.76
N MET A 22 10.88 -9.58 -1.62
CA MET A 22 9.80 -10.31 -0.95
C MET A 22 8.53 -10.37 -1.80
N VAL A 23 8.26 -9.31 -2.56
CA VAL A 23 7.05 -9.24 -3.39
C VAL A 23 7.36 -9.43 -4.88
N ASN A 24 8.59 -9.81 -5.20
CA ASN A 24 9.01 -10.17 -6.56
C ASN A 24 8.84 -9.04 -7.57
N VAL A 25 9.28 -7.85 -7.19
CA VAL A 25 9.30 -6.69 -8.08
C VAL A 25 10.68 -6.04 -8.03
N ARG A 26 10.91 -5.08 -8.91
CA ARG A 26 12.15 -4.31 -8.90
C ARG A 26 12.13 -3.30 -7.75
N ARG A 27 13.32 -2.94 -7.27
CA ARG A 27 13.46 -1.92 -6.23
C ARG A 27 12.76 -0.62 -6.64
N GLU A 28 12.90 -0.24 -7.91
CA GLU A 28 12.29 1.00 -8.41
C GLU A 28 10.79 1.02 -8.23
N THR A 29 10.13 -0.13 -8.33
CA THR A 29 8.71 -0.23 -8.09
C THR A 29 8.37 0.19 -6.67
N ILE A 30 9.15 -0.28 -5.70
CA ILE A 30 8.94 0.11 -4.30
C ILE A 30 9.21 1.60 -4.11
N VAL A 31 10.28 2.11 -4.74
CA VAL A 31 10.60 3.54 -4.67
C VAL A 31 9.41 4.39 -5.15
N PHE A 32 8.84 4.04 -6.31
CA PHE A 32 7.69 4.78 -6.85
C PHE A 32 6.44 4.62 -6.00
N LEU A 33 6.22 3.43 -5.46
CA LEU A 33 5.09 3.22 -4.54
C LEU A 33 5.20 4.15 -3.34
N GLU A 34 6.37 4.20 -2.71
CA GLU A 34 6.56 5.02 -1.51
C GLU A 34 6.37 6.50 -1.78
N LYS A 35 6.68 6.94 -2.98
CA LYS A 35 6.49 8.33 -3.38
C LYS A 35 5.03 8.66 -3.70
N GLY A 36 4.16 7.67 -3.73
CA GLY A 36 2.77 7.87 -4.12
C GLY A 36 2.60 8.20 -5.59
N LYS A 37 3.58 7.85 -6.41
CA LYS A 37 3.60 8.23 -7.82
C LYS A 37 2.74 7.35 -8.71
N TYR A 38 2.35 6.17 -8.24
CA TYR A 38 1.43 5.34 -8.99
C TYR A 38 0.63 4.47 -8.04
N ASN A 39 -0.52 4.00 -8.54
CA ASN A 39 -1.38 3.13 -7.76
C ASN A 39 -1.05 1.68 -8.08
N PRO A 40 -0.74 0.87 -7.08
CA PRO A 40 -0.42 -0.53 -7.32
C PRO A 40 -1.65 -1.32 -7.72
N SER A 41 -1.43 -2.46 -8.39
CA SER A 41 -2.50 -3.43 -8.57
C SER A 41 -2.96 -3.93 -7.21
N LEU A 42 -4.16 -4.49 -7.15
CA LEU A 42 -4.66 -5.06 -5.89
C LEU A 42 -3.71 -6.14 -5.40
N LYS A 43 -3.22 -6.99 -6.31
CA LYS A 43 -2.30 -8.06 -5.94
C LYS A 43 -1.01 -7.50 -5.33
N LEU A 44 -0.42 -6.48 -5.95
CA LEU A 44 0.82 -5.90 -5.43
C LEU A 44 0.58 -5.24 -4.07
N ALA A 45 -0.51 -4.50 -3.93
CA ALA A 45 -0.85 -3.87 -2.65
C ALA A 45 -1.03 -4.91 -1.57
N TYR A 46 -1.70 -6.01 -1.88
CA TYR A 46 -1.90 -7.11 -0.94
C TYR A 46 -0.57 -7.76 -0.56
N ASP A 47 0.27 -8.08 -1.56
CA ASP A 47 1.57 -8.72 -1.32
C ASP A 47 2.47 -7.84 -0.46
N VAL A 48 2.53 -6.55 -0.75
CA VAL A 48 3.32 -5.59 0.03
C VAL A 48 2.82 -5.55 1.48
N SER A 49 1.52 -5.48 1.67
CA SER A 49 0.94 -5.42 3.01
C SER A 49 1.25 -6.70 3.78
N ARG A 50 1.15 -7.86 3.14
CA ARG A 50 1.47 -9.14 3.77
C ARG A 50 2.94 -9.22 4.14
N ALA A 51 3.83 -8.77 3.25
CA ALA A 51 5.26 -8.74 3.53
C ALA A 51 5.57 -7.86 4.75
N LEU A 52 4.78 -6.82 4.94
CA LEU A 52 4.91 -5.91 6.08
C LEU A 52 4.09 -6.37 7.29
N LYS A 53 3.52 -7.57 7.25
CA LYS A 53 2.74 -8.17 8.35
C LYS A 53 1.59 -7.27 8.79
N SER A 54 0.96 -6.61 7.85
CA SER A 54 -0.07 -5.60 8.13
C SER A 54 -1.22 -5.76 7.16
N LYS A 55 -2.33 -5.10 7.47
CA LYS A 55 -3.49 -5.08 6.59
C LYS A 55 -3.30 -4.03 5.50
N ILE A 56 -3.96 -4.24 4.37
CA ILE A 56 -3.83 -3.32 3.25
C ILE A 56 -4.27 -1.90 3.64
N GLU A 57 -5.32 -1.78 4.44
CA GLU A 57 -5.83 -0.48 4.88
C GLU A 57 -4.94 0.18 5.93
N GLU A 58 -4.02 -0.56 6.52
CA GLU A 58 -3.02 0.02 7.42
C GLU A 58 -1.84 0.60 6.65
N VAL A 59 -1.49 -0.04 5.54
CA VAL A 59 -0.31 0.32 4.74
C VAL A 59 -0.65 1.41 3.73
N PHE A 60 -1.80 1.30 3.08
CA PHE A 60 -2.24 2.25 2.05
C PHE A 60 -3.36 3.11 2.59
N ILE A 61 -3.25 4.42 2.37
CA ILE A 61 -4.22 5.38 2.89
C ILE A 61 -5.23 5.69 1.80
N PHE A 62 -6.50 5.38 2.07
CA PHE A 62 -7.59 5.53 1.11
C PHE A 62 -8.39 6.79 1.45
N ASP A 63 -7.80 7.95 1.16
CA ASP A 63 -8.46 9.23 1.47
C ASP A 63 -9.80 9.35 0.77
N GLU A 64 -9.93 8.76 -0.41
CA GLU A 64 -11.14 8.81 -1.22
C GLU A 64 -12.33 8.15 -0.54
N ILE A 65 -12.08 7.23 0.40
CA ILE A 65 -13.15 6.57 1.13
C ILE A 65 -13.98 7.60 1.89
N GLN A 66 -13.35 8.64 2.39
CA GLN A 66 -14.04 9.72 3.10
C GLN A 66 -14.95 10.54 2.19
N LYS A 67 -14.77 10.40 0.88
CA LYS A 67 -15.54 11.10 -0.14
C LYS A 67 -16.47 10.16 -0.88
N THR A 68 -16.82 9.04 -0.26
CA THR A 68 -17.74 8.07 -0.86
C THR A 68 -19.03 8.75 -1.25
N PRO A 69 -19.47 8.61 -2.51
CA PRO A 69 -20.72 9.23 -2.95
C PRO A 69 -21.91 8.78 -2.11
N ALA A 70 -22.83 9.71 -1.88
CA ALA A 70 -24.00 9.43 -1.04
C ALA A 70 -24.82 8.25 -1.53
N TYR A 71 -24.92 8.06 -2.86
CA TYR A 71 -25.69 6.96 -3.40
C TYR A 71 -25.09 5.60 -3.02
N ILE A 72 -23.76 5.52 -2.90
CA ILE A 72 -23.11 4.29 -2.47
C ILE A 72 -23.40 4.03 -1.01
N LEU A 73 -23.36 5.07 -0.17
CA LEU A 73 -23.68 4.93 1.24
C LEU A 73 -25.11 4.43 1.44
N LYS A 74 -26.04 4.92 0.63
CA LYS A 74 -27.43 4.48 0.71
C LYS A 74 -27.60 3.04 0.30
N GLN A 75 -26.79 2.57 -0.64
CA GLN A 75 -26.87 1.19 -1.13
C GLN A 75 -26.17 0.21 -0.20
N GLY A 76 -25.23 0.70 0.57
CA GLY A 76 -24.39 -0.15 1.43
C GLY A 76 -25.05 -0.56 2.72
N ILE A 77 -26.26 -0.20 2.91
CA ILE A 77 -26.97 -0.47 4.16
C ILE A 77 -27.71 -1.79 4.08
#